data_314baa4617ae466813c841b6b2047a0e
#
_entry.id   314baa4617ae466813c841b6b2047a0e
#
_cell.length_a   1.000
_cell.length_b   1.000
_cell.length_c   1.000
_cell.angle_alpha   90.00
_cell.angle_beta   90.00
_cell.angle_gamma   90.00
#
_symmetry.space_group_name_H-M   'P 1'
#
loop_
_entity.id
_entity.type
_entity.pdbx_description
1 polymer ?
#
loop_
_entity_poly.entity_id
_entity_poly.type
_entity_poly.pdbx_seq_one_letter_code
_entity_poly.pdbx_strand_id
1 'polypeptide(L)'
;MSKKSRTKSSKTPSGSPTAKKQTPKTRASTPTKSAKTPRTPASKSTGTLAKAGSHTAASKQLNSSKSVSPPAKAKSGLTEGQKAPAFRLPRDGGEVVTLADYAGRKLVLFFYPRADTPGCTREAIDFTRLAGAFAAADTAVLGVSADPLKAQEKFRDKHKLGIPLISDETHQLLEAYGAWGERSMYGKSFLGILRTTILVGADGKLARIWRNVRVDGHADEVLEAARSL
;
A
#
# COMPACT_ATOMS: atom_id res chain seq x y z
N MET A 1 -57.07 25.48 -39.45
CA MET A 1 -56.73 24.56 -40.58
C MET A 1 -55.62 23.67 -40.07
N SER A 2 -55.98 22.61 -39.45
CA SER A 2 -56.09 21.18 -39.79
C SER A 2 -55.01 20.72 -40.79
N LYS A 3 -54.11 19.83 -40.27
CA LYS A 3 -53.95 18.51 -40.84
C LYS A 3 -53.19 17.57 -39.90
N LYS A 4 -53.88 16.54 -39.44
CA LYS A 4 -53.42 15.26 -38.91
C LYS A 4 -52.76 14.43 -40.00
N SER A 5 -51.75 13.65 -39.67
CA SER A 5 -51.41 12.35 -40.28
C SER A 5 -50.59 11.59 -39.24
N ARG A 6 -50.92 10.61 -38.87
CA ARG A 6 -51.27 9.23 -38.58
C ARG A 6 -50.52 8.22 -39.43
N THR A 7 -50.06 7.16 -38.72
CA THR A 7 -49.71 5.77 -39.10
C THR A 7 -48.22 5.53 -39.39
N LYS A 8 -47.60 4.41 -38.97
CA LYS A 8 -48.06 3.02 -38.76
C LYS A 8 -47.06 2.23 -37.89
N SER A 9 -47.58 1.34 -37.07
CA SER A 9 -46.92 0.19 -36.45
C SER A 9 -46.43 -0.84 -37.49
N SER A 10 -45.34 -1.53 -37.19
CA SER A 10 -45.08 -2.92 -37.62
C SER A 10 -44.03 -3.51 -36.62
N LYS A 11 -44.43 -4.30 -35.73
CA LYS A 11 -44.64 -5.74 -35.65
C LYS A 11 -43.39 -6.57 -35.91
N THR A 12 -42.93 -7.18 -34.85
CA THR A 12 -41.96 -8.28 -34.64
C THR A 12 -42.04 -9.39 -35.73
N PRO A 13 -40.95 -10.18 -35.89
CA PRO A 13 -41.06 -11.50 -35.27
C PRO A 13 -39.81 -12.03 -34.53
N SER A 14 -40.09 -12.78 -33.53
CA SER A 14 -39.46 -13.86 -32.83
C SER A 14 -38.68 -14.85 -33.72
N GLY A 15 -37.55 -15.32 -33.23
CA GLY A 15 -36.85 -16.43 -33.84
C GLY A 15 -35.66 -16.88 -32.95
N SER A 16 -35.95 -17.74 -31.99
CA SER A 16 -34.93 -18.64 -31.40
C SER A 16 -34.63 -19.80 -32.35
N PRO A 17 -33.45 -20.34 -32.34
CA PRO A 17 -33.34 -21.78 -32.22
C PRO A 17 -32.39 -22.27 -31.15
N THR A 18 -32.88 -23.17 -30.39
CA THR A 18 -32.25 -24.18 -29.56
C THR A 18 -31.35 -25.11 -30.38
N ALA A 19 -30.17 -25.43 -29.95
CA ALA A 19 -29.52 -26.74 -30.14
C ALA A 19 -28.23 -26.83 -29.31
N LYS A 20 -28.26 -27.71 -28.42
CA LYS A 20 -27.66 -29.06 -28.19
C LYS A 20 -26.25 -29.01 -27.56
N LYS A 21 -26.28 -29.29 -26.32
CA LYS A 21 -25.54 -30.21 -25.44
C LYS A 21 -24.66 -31.23 -26.20
N GLN A 22 -23.33 -31.15 -25.98
CA GLN A 22 -22.46 -32.31 -26.05
C GLN A 22 -21.33 -32.19 -25.03
N THR A 23 -21.39 -33.08 -24.06
CA THR A 23 -20.25 -33.53 -23.24
C THR A 23 -19.53 -34.65 -23.97
N PRO A 24 -18.24 -34.82 -23.76
CA PRO A 24 -17.74 -36.17 -23.57
C PRO A 24 -17.00 -36.34 -22.24
N LYS A 25 -17.24 -37.47 -21.74
CA LYS A 25 -16.91 -38.13 -20.52
C LYS A 25 -15.49 -38.74 -20.57
N THR A 26 -14.82 -38.71 -19.40
CA THR A 26 -13.87 -39.64 -18.85
C THR A 26 -12.58 -40.04 -19.60
N ARG A 27 -11.43 -39.82 -18.92
CA ARG A 27 -10.63 -41.01 -18.53
C ARG A 27 -9.73 -40.69 -17.32
N ALA A 28 -9.94 -41.45 -16.28
CA ALA A 28 -9.09 -41.59 -15.11
C ALA A 28 -7.83 -42.38 -15.43
N SER A 29 -6.74 -42.03 -14.78
CA SER A 29 -5.70 -43.01 -14.42
C SER A 29 -4.90 -42.45 -13.22
N THR A 30 -5.06 -43.15 -12.14
CA THR A 30 -4.26 -43.16 -10.91
C THR A 30 -3.13 -44.20 -11.05
N PRO A 31 -2.33 -44.51 -9.99
CA PRO A 31 -1.18 -43.77 -9.49
C PRO A 31 0.07 -44.64 -9.52
N THR A 32 1.24 -44.09 -9.33
CA THR A 32 2.40 -44.92 -9.01
C THR A 32 3.13 -44.37 -7.79
N LYS A 33 3.26 -45.26 -6.86
CA LYS A 33 3.86 -45.22 -5.53
C LYS A 33 5.34 -45.64 -5.62
N SER A 34 6.09 -45.28 -4.58
CA SER A 34 7.42 -45.81 -4.18
C SER A 34 8.61 -44.93 -4.54
N ALA A 35 9.61 -44.76 -3.72
CA ALA A 35 9.92 -45.16 -2.35
C ALA A 35 11.23 -44.49 -1.91
N LYS A 36 11.36 -44.33 -0.59
CA LYS A 36 12.58 -44.54 0.21
C LYS A 36 13.77 -43.59 0.13
N THR A 37 13.93 -42.89 1.23
CA THR A 37 15.20 -42.47 1.87
C THR A 37 16.22 -43.61 1.99
N PRO A 38 17.53 -43.27 2.09
CA PRO A 38 18.17 -43.33 3.41
C PRO A 38 19.21 -42.20 3.69
N ARG A 39 19.17 -41.67 4.94
CA ARG A 39 20.14 -41.73 6.05
C ARG A 39 21.61 -41.36 5.77
N THR A 40 21.99 -40.31 6.50
CA THR A 40 23.29 -39.86 7.05
C THR A 40 24.42 -40.93 7.15
N PRO A 41 25.70 -40.49 7.25
CA PRO A 41 26.23 -40.28 8.59
C PRO A 41 27.16 -39.07 8.79
N ALA A 42 27.29 -38.75 10.06
CA ALA A 42 28.17 -37.76 10.67
C ALA A 42 29.67 -38.08 10.52
N SER A 43 30.48 -37.05 10.51
CA SER A 43 31.90 -37.20 10.82
C SER A 43 32.34 -36.07 11.72
N LYS A 44 32.70 -36.43 12.94
CA LYS A 44 33.46 -35.65 13.93
C LYS A 44 34.91 -35.57 13.49
N SER A 45 35.55 -34.43 13.64
CA SER A 45 36.99 -34.40 13.98
C SER A 45 37.33 -33.20 14.85
N THR A 46 37.88 -33.56 15.94
CA THR A 46 38.53 -32.77 17.01
C THR A 46 39.94 -32.41 16.62
N GLY A 47 40.45 -31.32 17.21
CA GLY A 47 41.90 -30.98 17.23
C GLY A 47 42.10 -29.48 17.35
N THR A 48 42.32 -28.93 18.44
CA THR A 48 43.43 -28.79 19.40
C THR A 48 44.23 -27.48 19.20
N LEU A 49 44.27 -26.73 20.30
CA LEU A 49 45.10 -25.61 20.76
C LEU A 49 46.47 -25.34 20.09
N ALA A 50 46.81 -24.05 19.98
CA ALA A 50 48.04 -23.36 20.39
C ALA A 50 47.90 -21.86 20.14
N LYS A 51 47.89 -21.01 21.08
CA LYS A 51 48.78 -20.33 22.00
C LYS A 51 49.76 -19.33 21.29
N ALA A 52 49.54 -18.05 21.68
CA ALA A 52 50.50 -16.96 21.94
C ALA A 52 51.20 -16.24 20.79
N GLY A 53 51.13 -14.90 20.88
CA GLY A 53 52.05 -13.98 20.21
C GLY A 53 51.53 -12.55 20.27
N SER A 54 51.84 -11.88 21.38
CA SER A 54 51.71 -10.43 21.56
C SER A 54 52.73 -9.69 20.69
N HIS A 55 52.35 -8.63 19.98
CA HIS A 55 53.22 -7.46 19.78
C HIS A 55 52.36 -6.20 19.58
N THR A 56 52.56 -5.29 20.48
CA THR A 56 52.28 -3.87 20.51
C THR A 56 52.86 -3.13 19.31
N ALA A 57 52.13 -2.27 18.67
CA ALA A 57 52.61 -0.99 18.20
C ALA A 57 51.46 -0.03 17.89
N ALA A 58 51.51 1.09 18.53
CA ALA A 58 50.63 2.26 18.40
C ALA A 58 50.83 2.94 17.05
N SER A 59 49.79 3.51 16.49
CA SER A 59 49.61 4.94 16.27
C SER A 59 48.70 5.25 15.09
N LYS A 60 47.78 6.02 15.33
CA LYS A 60 47.42 7.37 14.86
C LYS A 60 45.98 7.48 14.47
N GLN A 61 45.26 8.12 15.35
CA GLN A 61 43.97 8.77 15.13
C GLN A 61 43.96 9.58 13.83
N LEU A 62 42.97 9.39 13.03
CA LEU A 62 42.36 10.45 12.26
C LEU A 62 40.86 10.38 12.49
N ASN A 63 40.47 11.23 13.39
CA ASN A 63 39.15 11.58 13.80
C ASN A 63 38.45 12.23 12.61
N SER A 64 37.44 11.61 12.06
CA SER A 64 36.40 12.28 11.27
C SER A 64 35.08 11.78 11.76
N SER A 65 34.70 12.29 12.90
CA SER A 65 33.39 12.17 13.49
C SER A 65 32.41 12.97 12.62
N LYS A 66 31.84 12.29 11.63
CA LYS A 66 30.59 12.73 11.04
C LYS A 66 29.49 12.37 12.05
N SER A 67 29.14 13.32 12.89
CA SER A 67 28.06 13.19 13.86
C SER A 67 26.78 12.88 13.10
N VAL A 68 26.36 11.64 13.14
CA VAL A 68 24.99 11.26 12.85
C VAL A 68 24.20 11.68 14.08
N SER A 69 23.58 12.86 14.02
CA SER A 69 22.61 13.26 15.01
C SER A 69 21.52 12.19 15.10
N PRO A 70 21.13 11.76 16.31
CA PRO A 70 20.01 10.84 16.47
C PRO A 70 18.76 11.52 15.89
N PRO A 71 17.84 10.79 15.23
CA PRO A 71 16.64 11.37 14.75
C PRO A 71 15.89 11.99 15.92
N ALA A 72 15.68 13.29 15.85
CA ALA A 72 14.90 14.02 16.80
C ALA A 72 13.54 13.31 16.92
N LYS A 73 13.14 12.95 18.15
CA LYS A 73 11.80 12.47 18.48
C LYS A 73 10.82 13.42 17.79
N ALA A 74 10.17 12.94 16.74
CA ALA A 74 9.19 13.69 16.00
C ALA A 74 8.05 14.05 16.96
N LYS A 75 8.04 15.27 17.43
CA LYS A 75 6.85 15.87 18.01
C LYS A 75 5.85 15.92 16.86
N SER A 76 4.78 15.17 16.98
CA SER A 76 3.67 15.09 16.04
C SER A 76 2.97 16.44 15.89
N GLY A 77 3.54 17.32 15.10
CA GLY A 77 3.09 18.68 14.88
C GLY A 77 3.13 19.07 13.41
N LEU A 78 2.89 18.12 12.48
CA LEU A 78 2.70 18.51 11.08
C LEU A 78 1.45 19.37 10.97
N THR A 79 1.61 20.54 10.39
CA THR A 79 0.55 21.50 10.10
C THR A 79 0.46 21.75 8.60
N GLU A 80 -0.71 22.14 8.15
CA GLU A 80 -0.91 22.58 6.79
C GLU A 80 0.01 23.77 6.45
N GLY A 81 0.47 23.84 5.21
CA GLY A 81 1.46 24.80 4.74
C GLY A 81 2.92 24.40 4.93
N GLN A 82 3.22 23.41 5.77
CA GLN A 82 4.59 22.90 5.93
C GLN A 82 4.99 22.02 4.73
N LYS A 83 6.31 21.93 4.46
CA LYS A 83 6.86 21.02 3.47
C LYS A 83 6.58 19.58 3.87
N ALA A 84 6.09 18.78 2.92
CA ALA A 84 5.86 17.35 3.14
C ALA A 84 7.18 16.62 3.43
N PRO A 85 7.23 15.76 4.47
CA PRO A 85 8.39 14.92 4.74
C PRO A 85 8.74 14.03 3.55
N ALA A 86 10.02 13.96 3.19
CA ALA A 86 10.48 13.09 2.13
C ALA A 86 10.39 11.63 2.54
N PHE A 87 10.12 10.76 1.57
CA PHE A 87 10.13 9.31 1.77
C PHE A 87 10.72 8.58 0.57
N ARG A 88 11.16 7.35 0.80
CA ARG A 88 11.61 6.41 -0.22
C ARG A 88 11.29 4.99 0.24
N LEU A 89 10.23 4.40 -0.28
CA LEU A 89 9.68 3.14 0.19
C LEU A 89 9.25 2.22 -0.97
N PRO A 90 9.26 0.89 -0.75
CA PRO A 90 8.76 -0.04 -1.73
C PRO A 90 7.23 0.02 -1.82
N ARG A 91 6.71 -0.12 -3.03
CA ARG A 91 5.30 -0.30 -3.30
C ARG A 91 5.01 -1.73 -3.78
N ASP A 92 3.74 -2.10 -3.79
CA ASP A 92 3.26 -3.31 -4.44
C ASP A 92 3.77 -3.39 -5.90
N GLY A 93 4.24 -4.59 -6.29
CA GLY A 93 4.96 -4.81 -7.55
C GLY A 93 6.48 -4.63 -7.46
N GLY A 94 7.03 -4.30 -6.26
CA GLY A 94 8.47 -4.28 -5.98
C GLY A 94 9.21 -3.01 -6.40
N GLU A 95 8.54 -2.05 -7.02
CA GLU A 95 9.14 -0.75 -7.34
C GLU A 95 9.29 0.12 -6.08
N VAL A 96 10.29 1.00 -6.09
CA VAL A 96 10.49 1.99 -5.05
C VAL A 96 9.92 3.33 -5.49
N VAL A 97 9.11 3.94 -4.65
CA VAL A 97 8.54 5.28 -4.87
C VAL A 97 9.10 6.27 -3.85
N THR A 98 9.21 7.51 -4.30
CA THR A 98 9.70 8.64 -3.51
C THR A 98 8.71 9.80 -3.59
N LEU A 99 8.76 10.73 -2.64
CA LEU A 99 7.97 11.96 -2.74
C LEU A 99 8.34 12.77 -4.01
N ALA A 100 9.62 12.71 -4.43
CA ALA A 100 10.11 13.44 -5.60
C ALA A 100 9.47 12.99 -6.92
N ASP A 101 9.02 11.74 -7.02
CA ASP A 101 8.34 11.19 -8.21
C ASP A 101 6.99 11.89 -8.48
N TYR A 102 6.48 12.61 -7.49
CA TYR A 102 5.22 13.37 -7.55
C TYR A 102 5.43 14.89 -7.56
N ALA A 103 6.67 15.35 -7.78
CA ALA A 103 6.96 16.79 -7.87
C ALA A 103 6.15 17.45 -8.99
N GLY A 104 5.54 18.61 -8.69
CA GLY A 104 4.68 19.31 -9.63
C GLY A 104 3.26 18.76 -9.77
N ARG A 105 2.92 17.68 -9.06
CA ARG A 105 1.58 17.09 -9.02
C ARG A 105 1.07 17.04 -7.58
N LYS A 106 -0.23 17.02 -7.43
CA LYS A 106 -0.87 16.78 -6.12
C LYS A 106 -0.75 15.30 -5.76
N LEU A 107 -0.59 15.03 -4.45
CA LEU A 107 -0.45 13.67 -3.94
C LEU A 107 -1.33 13.48 -2.70
N VAL A 108 -2.17 12.45 -2.73
CA VAL A 108 -2.91 11.94 -1.57
C VAL A 108 -2.17 10.75 -0.98
N LEU A 109 -1.87 10.82 0.31
CA LEU A 109 -1.38 9.71 1.13
C LEU A 109 -2.47 9.32 2.11
N PHE A 110 -3.07 8.13 1.99
CA PHE A 110 -4.00 7.65 3.01
C PHE A 110 -3.35 6.51 3.80
N PHE A 111 -3.30 6.68 5.12
CA PHE A 111 -2.68 5.76 6.06
C PHE A 111 -3.74 4.86 6.69
N TYR A 112 -3.63 3.57 6.50
CA TYR A 112 -4.62 2.61 7.00
C TYR A 112 -4.00 1.55 7.91
N PRO A 113 -4.72 1.11 8.97
CA PRO A 113 -4.17 0.26 10.02
C PRO A 113 -3.67 -1.11 9.58
N ARG A 114 -4.36 -1.77 8.66
CA ARG A 114 -4.01 -3.13 8.24
C ARG A 114 -4.70 -3.52 6.94
N ALA A 115 -3.94 -4.12 6.03
CA ALA A 115 -4.43 -4.70 4.79
C ALA A 115 -5.52 -5.76 5.04
N ASP A 116 -6.46 -5.85 4.11
CA ASP A 116 -7.54 -6.85 4.07
C ASP A 116 -8.47 -6.87 5.31
N THR A 117 -8.59 -5.74 6.03
CA THR A 117 -9.63 -5.55 7.06
C THR A 117 -10.83 -4.79 6.49
N PRO A 118 -12.06 -4.98 7.02
CA PRO A 118 -13.28 -4.44 6.38
C PRO A 118 -13.24 -2.94 6.11
N GLY A 119 -12.81 -2.12 7.09
CA GLY A 119 -12.75 -0.67 6.94
C GLY A 119 -11.66 -0.22 5.96
N CYS A 120 -10.47 -0.85 6.02
CA CYS A 120 -9.36 -0.52 5.12
C CYS A 120 -9.66 -0.96 3.68
N THR A 121 -10.35 -2.08 3.53
CA THR A 121 -10.79 -2.58 2.20
C THR A 121 -11.79 -1.61 1.56
N ARG A 122 -12.79 -1.13 2.33
CA ARG A 122 -13.76 -0.15 1.82
C ARG A 122 -13.05 1.14 1.39
N GLU A 123 -12.18 1.68 2.22
CA GLU A 123 -11.42 2.89 1.92
C GLU A 123 -10.59 2.75 0.63
N ALA A 124 -9.83 1.65 0.49
CA ALA A 124 -9.02 1.39 -0.70
C ALA A 124 -9.87 1.20 -1.97
N ILE A 125 -11.06 0.57 -1.86
CA ILE A 125 -12.01 0.43 -2.96
C ILE A 125 -12.57 1.80 -3.35
N ASP A 126 -12.93 2.67 -2.39
CA ASP A 126 -13.46 4.00 -2.66
C ASP A 126 -12.42 4.87 -3.37
N PHE A 127 -11.16 4.88 -2.92
CA PHE A 127 -10.08 5.56 -3.64
C PHE A 127 -9.83 4.95 -5.03
N THR A 128 -9.91 3.62 -5.18
CA THR A 128 -9.79 2.94 -6.49
C THR A 128 -10.93 3.38 -7.43
N ARG A 129 -12.17 3.41 -6.95
CA ARG A 129 -13.34 3.87 -7.71
C ARG A 129 -13.14 5.30 -8.24
N LEU A 130 -12.51 6.15 -7.46
CA LEU A 130 -12.27 7.55 -7.79
C LEU A 130 -10.92 7.82 -8.46
N ALA A 131 -10.08 6.79 -8.71
CA ALA A 131 -8.72 6.96 -9.23
C ALA A 131 -8.69 7.77 -10.55
N GLY A 132 -9.62 7.52 -11.47
CA GLY A 132 -9.74 8.29 -12.71
C GLY A 132 -10.08 9.76 -12.46
N ALA A 133 -10.92 10.07 -11.48
CA ALA A 133 -11.29 11.43 -11.12
C ALA A 133 -10.14 12.18 -10.42
N PHE A 134 -9.36 11.48 -9.58
CA PHE A 134 -8.12 12.02 -9.01
C PHE A 134 -7.09 12.32 -10.11
N ALA A 135 -6.90 11.39 -11.05
CA ALA A 135 -5.99 11.59 -12.19
C ALA A 135 -6.40 12.79 -13.05
N ALA A 136 -7.71 12.97 -13.31
CA ALA A 136 -8.24 14.12 -14.03
C ALA A 136 -8.04 15.47 -13.28
N ALA A 137 -7.89 15.41 -11.94
CA ALA A 137 -7.53 16.53 -11.10
C ALA A 137 -6.01 16.65 -10.88
N ASP A 138 -5.18 16.01 -11.71
CA ASP A 138 -3.71 15.94 -11.59
C ASP A 138 -3.25 15.54 -10.17
N THR A 139 -3.90 14.53 -9.61
CA THR A 139 -3.67 14.07 -8.25
C THR A 139 -3.36 12.57 -8.26
N ALA A 140 -2.21 12.18 -7.71
CA ALA A 140 -1.86 10.79 -7.45
C ALA A 140 -2.43 10.36 -6.09
N VAL A 141 -2.72 9.06 -5.93
CA VAL A 141 -3.20 8.50 -4.66
C VAL A 141 -2.36 7.31 -4.29
N LEU A 142 -1.87 7.26 -3.06
CA LEU A 142 -1.08 6.15 -2.51
C LEU A 142 -1.66 5.70 -1.17
N GLY A 143 -1.85 4.38 -1.02
CA GLY A 143 -2.17 3.78 0.27
C GLY A 143 -0.91 3.39 1.03
N VAL A 144 -0.87 3.62 2.34
CA VAL A 144 0.30 3.35 3.17
C VAL A 144 -0.10 2.54 4.41
N SER A 145 0.60 1.45 4.66
CA SER A 145 0.51 0.72 5.93
C SER A 145 1.86 0.10 6.31
N ALA A 146 1.92 -0.48 7.52
CA ALA A 146 3.08 -1.22 8.00
C ALA A 146 3.07 -2.69 7.54
N ASP A 147 2.10 -3.10 6.74
CA ASP A 147 2.04 -4.48 6.24
C ASP A 147 3.21 -4.76 5.28
N PRO A 148 3.78 -5.97 5.31
CA PRO A 148 4.83 -6.37 4.37
C PRO A 148 4.36 -6.30 2.91
N LEU A 149 5.29 -6.06 2.00
CA LEU A 149 5.04 -5.91 0.57
C LEU A 149 4.16 -7.04 0.00
N LYS A 150 4.46 -8.30 0.36
CA LYS A 150 3.67 -9.48 -0.05
C LYS A 150 2.21 -9.44 0.43
N ALA A 151 1.94 -8.82 1.58
CA ALA A 151 0.57 -8.65 2.08
C ALA A 151 -0.16 -7.55 1.30
N GLN A 152 0.54 -6.47 0.94
CA GLN A 152 0.03 -5.40 0.08
C GLN A 152 -0.35 -5.94 -1.31
N GLU A 153 0.51 -6.75 -1.93
CA GLU A 153 0.24 -7.38 -3.22
C GLU A 153 -1.01 -8.27 -3.17
N LYS A 154 -1.11 -9.13 -2.14
CA LYS A 154 -2.30 -9.98 -1.95
C LYS A 154 -3.57 -9.16 -1.75
N PHE A 155 -3.48 -8.07 -1.01
CA PHE A 155 -4.59 -7.18 -0.76
C PHE A 155 -5.06 -6.50 -2.05
N ARG A 156 -4.10 -5.93 -2.83
CA ARG A 156 -4.37 -5.37 -4.15
C ARG A 156 -5.06 -6.36 -5.08
N ASP A 157 -4.47 -7.55 -5.22
CA ASP A 157 -4.94 -8.55 -6.19
C ASP A 157 -6.33 -9.10 -5.79
N LYS A 158 -6.54 -9.37 -4.51
CA LYS A 158 -7.82 -9.87 -3.98
C LYS A 158 -8.96 -8.91 -4.21
N HIS A 159 -8.73 -7.61 -4.03
CA HIS A 159 -9.77 -6.58 -4.15
C HIS A 159 -9.68 -5.77 -5.45
N LYS A 160 -8.76 -6.14 -6.36
CA LYS A 160 -8.54 -5.49 -7.67
C LYS A 160 -8.33 -3.97 -7.51
N LEU A 161 -7.50 -3.60 -6.55
CA LEU A 161 -7.21 -2.20 -6.26
C LEU A 161 -6.39 -1.58 -7.39
N GLY A 162 -6.85 -0.44 -7.90
CA GLY A 162 -6.20 0.31 -8.97
C GLY A 162 -5.26 1.42 -8.49
N ILE A 163 -5.00 1.48 -7.18
CA ILE A 163 -4.10 2.46 -6.54
C ILE A 163 -2.87 1.74 -6.00
N PRO A 164 -1.66 2.35 -6.07
CA PRO A 164 -0.45 1.78 -5.49
C PRO A 164 -0.52 1.71 -3.96
N LEU A 165 0.03 0.64 -3.39
CA LEU A 165 0.10 0.42 -1.95
C LEU A 165 1.56 0.40 -1.50
N ILE A 166 1.90 1.21 -0.51
CA ILE A 166 3.26 1.35 0.05
C ILE A 166 3.39 0.54 1.33
N SER A 167 4.50 -0.18 1.44
CA SER A 167 4.91 -0.92 2.63
C SER A 167 5.91 -0.09 3.44
N ASP A 168 5.53 0.32 4.65
CA ASP A 168 6.38 1.02 5.61
C ASP A 168 6.57 0.18 6.88
N GLU A 169 7.22 -0.98 6.73
CA GLU A 169 7.50 -1.90 7.84
C GLU A 169 8.34 -1.28 8.96
N THR A 170 9.10 -0.25 8.65
CA THR A 170 9.95 0.47 9.60
C THR A 170 9.27 1.61 10.33
N HIS A 171 8.04 1.94 9.97
CA HIS A 171 7.22 3.04 10.50
C HIS A 171 7.79 4.45 10.29
N GLN A 172 8.82 4.61 9.48
CA GLN A 172 9.49 5.91 9.27
C GLN A 172 8.56 6.94 8.64
N LEU A 173 7.81 6.55 7.61
CA LEU A 173 6.84 7.42 6.98
C LEU A 173 5.63 7.66 7.89
N LEU A 174 5.14 6.61 8.52
CA LEU A 174 4.03 6.68 9.47
C LEU A 174 4.31 7.65 10.62
N GLU A 175 5.50 7.60 11.20
CA GLU A 175 5.94 8.52 12.27
C GLU A 175 6.14 9.93 11.75
N ALA A 176 6.82 10.10 10.60
CA ALA A 176 7.09 11.39 10.00
C ALA A 176 5.80 12.17 9.68
N TYR A 177 4.76 11.46 9.27
CA TYR A 177 3.44 12.06 8.97
C TYR A 177 2.48 12.06 10.16
N GLY A 178 2.94 11.61 11.34
CA GLY A 178 2.13 11.54 12.55
C GLY A 178 0.93 10.60 12.44
N ALA A 179 1.06 9.58 11.60
CA ALA A 179 0.08 8.52 11.43
C ALA A 179 0.35 7.30 12.32
N TRP A 180 1.42 7.33 13.14
CA TRP A 180 1.76 6.32 14.12
C TRP A 180 1.58 6.87 15.52
N GLY A 181 0.85 6.17 16.37
CA GLY A 181 0.58 6.65 17.73
C GLY A 181 -0.22 5.67 18.55
N GLU A 182 -0.56 6.10 19.75
CA GLU A 182 -1.35 5.32 20.69
C GLU A 182 -2.80 5.22 20.24
N ARG A 183 -3.30 3.99 20.22
CA ARG A 183 -4.70 3.66 19.93
C ARG A 183 -5.31 2.97 21.13
N SER A 184 -6.55 3.28 21.43
CA SER A 184 -7.33 2.57 22.44
C SER A 184 -8.38 1.69 21.77
N MET A 185 -8.45 0.42 22.19
CA MET A 185 -9.49 -0.51 21.77
C MET A 185 -9.84 -1.43 22.94
N TYR A 186 -11.12 -1.52 23.29
CA TYR A 186 -11.62 -2.32 24.42
C TYR A 186 -10.90 -2.02 25.75
N GLY A 187 -10.61 -0.72 26.01
CA GLY A 187 -9.95 -0.27 27.25
C GLY A 187 -8.45 -0.59 27.34
N LYS A 188 -7.84 -1.09 26.26
CA LYS A 188 -6.39 -1.32 26.17
C LYS A 188 -5.78 -0.33 25.20
N SER A 189 -4.64 0.27 25.59
CA SER A 189 -3.84 1.11 24.73
C SER A 189 -2.73 0.29 24.06
N PHE A 190 -2.49 0.53 22.79
CA PHE A 190 -1.40 -0.05 22.01
C PHE A 190 -0.94 0.93 20.93
N LEU A 191 0.30 0.80 20.49
CA LEU A 191 0.81 1.58 19.36
C LEU A 191 0.31 1.00 18.05
N GLY A 192 -0.04 1.88 17.11
CA GLY A 192 -0.52 1.47 15.80
C GLY A 192 -0.80 2.64 14.88
N ILE A 193 -1.20 2.33 13.65
CA ILE A 193 -1.52 3.33 12.66
C ILE A 193 -2.83 4.02 13.01
N LEU A 194 -2.78 5.34 13.10
CA LEU A 194 -3.93 6.22 13.17
C LEU A 194 -4.41 6.49 11.74
N ARG A 195 -5.67 6.15 11.44
CA ARG A 195 -6.23 6.42 10.11
C ARG A 195 -6.17 7.91 9.81
N THR A 196 -5.36 8.26 8.85
CA THR A 196 -5.01 9.63 8.50
C THR A 196 -4.98 9.74 6.99
N THR A 197 -5.43 10.86 6.44
CA THR A 197 -5.22 11.18 5.03
C THR A 197 -4.56 12.54 4.93
N ILE A 198 -3.64 12.68 4.00
CA ILE A 198 -2.90 13.91 3.77
C ILE A 198 -2.92 14.22 2.28
N LEU A 199 -3.29 15.43 1.96
CA LEU A 199 -3.18 15.99 0.63
C LEU A 199 -1.97 16.90 0.56
N VAL A 200 -1.04 16.56 -0.32
CA VAL A 200 0.15 17.36 -0.64
C VAL A 200 -0.14 18.12 -1.93
N GLY A 201 0.10 19.42 -1.91
CA GLY A 201 -0.02 20.29 -3.08
C GLY A 201 1.11 20.07 -4.10
N ALA A 202 0.93 20.55 -5.30
CA ALA A 202 1.94 20.50 -6.36
C ALA A 202 3.26 21.22 -5.99
N ASP A 203 3.19 22.15 -5.04
CA ASP A 203 4.34 22.86 -4.44
C ASP A 203 5.11 22.03 -3.40
N GLY A 204 4.67 20.80 -3.14
CA GLY A 204 5.28 19.89 -2.16
C GLY A 204 4.97 20.23 -0.71
N LYS A 205 3.96 21.06 -0.44
CA LYS A 205 3.51 21.40 0.92
C LYS A 205 2.23 20.64 1.27
N LEU A 206 2.02 20.45 2.57
CA LEU A 206 0.81 19.86 3.12
C LEU A 206 -0.37 20.82 2.91
N ALA A 207 -1.25 20.49 1.99
CA ALA A 207 -2.42 21.32 1.68
C ALA A 207 -3.57 21.06 2.66
N ARG A 208 -3.78 19.80 3.04
CA ARG A 208 -4.81 19.43 4.00
C ARG A 208 -4.46 18.13 4.74
N ILE A 209 -4.90 18.05 6.00
CA ILE A 209 -4.63 16.92 6.89
C ILE A 209 -5.94 16.48 7.55
N TRP A 210 -6.35 15.22 7.33
CA TRP A 210 -7.47 14.58 8.01
C TRP A 210 -6.95 13.57 9.02
N ARG A 211 -7.32 13.74 10.28
CA ARG A 211 -6.96 12.84 11.39
C ARG A 211 -8.17 12.04 11.85
N ASN A 212 -7.96 10.82 12.35
CA ASN A 212 -9.02 9.94 12.83
C ASN A 212 -10.16 9.75 11.81
N VAL A 213 -9.79 9.51 10.57
CA VAL A 213 -10.68 9.43 9.42
C VAL A 213 -11.77 8.38 9.62
N ARG A 214 -13.00 8.75 9.30
CA ARG A 214 -14.13 7.83 9.07
C ARG A 214 -14.20 7.55 7.57
N VAL A 215 -14.35 6.27 7.22
CA VAL A 215 -14.21 5.84 5.82
C VAL A 215 -15.35 6.32 4.93
N ASP A 216 -16.59 6.31 5.46
CA ASP A 216 -17.78 6.59 4.66
C ASP A 216 -17.74 8.03 4.09
N GLY A 217 -17.75 8.17 2.76
CA GLY A 217 -17.73 9.44 2.03
C GLY A 217 -16.36 10.16 2.02
N HIS A 218 -15.35 9.61 2.72
CA HIS A 218 -14.06 10.29 2.89
C HIS A 218 -13.31 10.48 1.57
N ALA A 219 -13.28 9.46 0.71
CA ALA A 219 -12.56 9.56 -0.56
C ALA A 219 -13.16 10.63 -1.49
N ASP A 220 -14.47 10.82 -1.44
CA ASP A 220 -15.16 11.90 -2.18
C ASP A 220 -14.82 13.27 -1.60
N GLU A 221 -14.77 13.44 -0.26
CA GLU A 221 -14.32 14.67 0.41
C GLU A 221 -12.87 15.03 0.03
N VAL A 222 -11.97 14.04 0.01
CA VAL A 222 -10.57 14.25 -0.39
C VAL A 222 -10.47 14.66 -1.86
N LEU A 223 -11.29 14.08 -2.74
CA LEU A 223 -11.33 14.45 -4.15
C LEU A 223 -11.78 15.90 -4.34
N GLU A 224 -12.82 16.34 -3.64
CA GLU A 224 -13.28 17.72 -3.69
C GLU A 224 -12.19 18.70 -3.21
N ALA A 225 -11.49 18.36 -2.13
CA ALA A 225 -10.35 19.15 -1.66
C ALA A 225 -9.21 19.19 -2.70
N ALA A 226 -8.93 18.08 -3.38
CA ALA A 226 -7.90 18.03 -4.42
C ALA A 226 -8.28 18.85 -5.66
N ARG A 227 -9.56 18.96 -5.99
CA ARG A 227 -10.06 19.79 -7.10
C ARG A 227 -10.01 21.29 -6.79
N SER A 228 -10.10 21.65 -5.52
CA SER A 228 -10.10 23.06 -5.08
C SER A 228 -8.71 23.68 -4.97
N LEU A 229 -7.63 22.89 -5.14
CA LEU A 229 -6.24 23.32 -5.21
C LEU A 229 -5.77 23.50 -6.66
#